data_c85081f63eb4721f870a20ea84c8ea54
#
_entry.id   c85081f63eb4721f870a20ea84c8ea54
#
_cell.length_a   1.000
_cell.length_b   1.000
_cell.length_c   1.000
_cell.angle_alpha   90.00
_cell.angle_beta   90.00
_cell.angle_gamma   90.00
#
_symmetry.space_group_name_H-M   'P 1'
#
loop_
_entity.id
_entity.type
_entity.pdbx_description
1 polymer ?
#
loop_
_entity_poly.entity_id
_entity_poly.type
_entity_poly.pdbx_seq_one_letter_code
_entity_poly.pdbx_strand_id
1 'polypeptide(L)'
;MAQRQLRKPGKNLAHTLASNIRRIRHQKGLSQEELADLCGLHRTYVGSVERAERNVTLSTLEVIAKALGISVPGLLTPFEGKE
;
A
#
# COMPACT_ATOMS: atom_id res chain seq x y z
N MET A 1 -27.45 -8.16 11.10
CA MET A 1 -26.58 -9.17 11.56
C MET A 1 -25.12 -8.79 11.49
N ALA A 2 -24.45 -8.98 12.56
CA ALA A 2 -23.08 -8.50 12.64
C ALA A 2 -22.11 -9.49 11.99
N GLN A 3 -21.07 -8.95 11.40
CA GLN A 3 -19.96 -9.75 10.93
C GLN A 3 -19.11 -10.17 12.10
N ARG A 4 -18.74 -11.42 12.11
CA ARG A 4 -17.90 -11.94 13.17
C ARG A 4 -16.44 -11.80 12.90
N GLN A 5 -16.06 -11.64 11.67
CA GLN A 5 -14.67 -11.57 11.29
C GLN A 5 -14.44 -10.31 10.50
N LEU A 6 -13.19 -9.90 10.47
CA LEU A 6 -12.81 -8.72 9.75
C LEU A 6 -13.09 -8.92 8.27
N ARG A 7 -13.63 -7.89 7.66
CA ARG A 7 -13.77 -7.88 6.22
C ARG A 7 -12.44 -7.59 5.59
N LYS A 8 -12.21 -8.23 4.48
CA LYS A 8 -11.07 -7.86 3.64
C LYS A 8 -11.47 -6.68 2.77
N PRO A 9 -10.51 -5.83 2.40
CA PRO A 9 -10.83 -4.73 1.47
C PRO A 9 -11.39 -5.29 0.18
N GLY A 10 -12.20 -4.51 -0.47
CA GLY A 10 -12.68 -4.86 -1.78
C GLY A 10 -11.52 -5.08 -2.72
N LYS A 11 -11.74 -5.94 -3.71
CA LYS A 11 -10.69 -6.28 -4.65
C LYS A 11 -10.13 -5.05 -5.34
N ASN A 12 -11.02 -4.13 -5.74
CA ASN A 12 -10.59 -2.92 -6.43
C ASN A 12 -9.74 -2.04 -5.53
N LEU A 13 -10.11 -1.90 -4.27
CA LEU A 13 -9.36 -1.05 -3.36
C LEU A 13 -7.99 -1.64 -3.06
N ALA A 14 -7.91 -2.95 -2.85
CA ALA A 14 -6.64 -3.60 -2.59
C ALA A 14 -5.70 -3.46 -3.79
N HIS A 15 -6.23 -3.63 -4.99
CA HIS A 15 -5.43 -3.47 -6.20
C HIS A 15 -5.01 -2.04 -6.43
N THR A 16 -5.88 -1.08 -6.14
CA THR A 16 -5.54 0.34 -6.25
C THR A 16 -4.37 0.67 -5.33
N LEU A 17 -4.45 0.24 -4.08
CA LEU A 17 -3.39 0.47 -3.12
C LEU A 17 -2.08 -0.16 -3.60
N ALA A 18 -2.13 -1.42 -3.98
CA ALA A 18 -0.95 -2.16 -4.43
C ALA A 18 -0.31 -1.48 -5.63
N SER A 19 -1.12 -1.09 -6.60
CA SER A 19 -0.64 -0.45 -7.82
C SER A 19 0.01 0.89 -7.53
N ASN A 20 -0.62 1.70 -6.67
CA ASN A 20 -0.08 3.01 -6.33
C ASN A 20 1.24 2.88 -5.57
N ILE A 21 1.33 1.93 -4.64
CA ILE A 21 2.58 1.74 -3.91
C ILE A 21 3.70 1.36 -4.88
N ARG A 22 3.45 0.39 -5.77
CA ARG A 22 4.46 -0.03 -6.73
C ARG A 22 4.89 1.13 -7.62
N ARG A 23 3.93 1.87 -8.15
CA ARG A 23 4.23 2.98 -9.06
C ARG A 23 5.10 4.03 -8.40
N ILE A 24 4.70 4.48 -7.21
CA ILE A 24 5.44 5.55 -6.52
C ILE A 24 6.79 5.05 -6.05
N ARG A 25 6.84 3.81 -5.56
CA ARG A 25 8.10 3.21 -5.15
C ARG A 25 9.10 3.19 -6.32
N HIS A 26 8.64 2.77 -7.50
CA HIS A 26 9.49 2.75 -8.68
C HIS A 26 9.92 4.15 -9.10
N GLN A 27 9.02 5.12 -9.02
CA GLN A 27 9.36 6.50 -9.34
C GLN A 27 10.46 7.04 -8.44
N LYS A 28 10.51 6.57 -7.20
CA LYS A 28 11.54 7.00 -6.25
C LYS A 28 12.79 6.14 -6.31
N GLY A 29 12.81 5.14 -7.16
CA GLY A 29 13.96 4.25 -7.28
C GLY A 29 14.18 3.36 -6.09
N LEU A 30 13.13 3.06 -5.33
CA LEU A 30 13.26 2.24 -4.12
C LEU A 30 12.95 0.79 -4.43
N SER A 31 13.75 -0.11 -3.83
CA SER A 31 13.41 -1.52 -3.81
C SER A 31 12.34 -1.77 -2.76
N GLN A 32 11.74 -2.97 -2.79
CA GLN A 32 10.80 -3.34 -1.72
C GLN A 32 11.49 -3.34 -0.37
N GLU A 33 12.72 -3.79 -0.32
CA GLU A 33 13.49 -3.83 0.92
C GLU A 33 13.75 -2.42 1.44
N GLU A 34 14.12 -1.51 0.54
CA GLU A 34 14.36 -0.12 0.94
C GLU A 34 13.10 0.54 1.46
N LEU A 35 11.97 0.32 0.80
CA LEU A 35 10.70 0.86 1.30
C LEU A 35 10.36 0.28 2.67
N ALA A 36 10.55 -1.03 2.83
CA ALA A 36 10.28 -1.68 4.10
C ALA A 36 11.14 -1.07 5.21
N ASP A 37 12.42 -0.82 4.93
CA ASP A 37 13.32 -0.21 5.91
C ASP A 37 12.82 1.17 6.32
N LEU A 38 12.38 1.97 5.36
CA LEU A 38 11.86 3.31 5.65
C LEU A 38 10.61 3.24 6.51
N CYS A 39 9.83 2.18 6.37
CA CYS A 39 8.58 2.03 7.08
C CYS A 39 8.71 1.27 8.40
N GLY A 40 9.87 0.68 8.67
CA GLY A 40 10.00 -0.21 9.81
C GLY A 40 9.20 -1.49 9.64
N LEU A 41 9.04 -1.94 8.40
CA LEU A 41 8.29 -3.15 8.07
C LEU A 41 9.22 -4.20 7.50
N HIS A 42 8.75 -5.44 7.49
CA HIS A 42 9.49 -6.51 6.85
C HIS A 42 9.27 -6.48 5.35
N ARG A 43 10.31 -6.73 4.56
CA ARG A 43 10.18 -6.67 3.09
C ARG A 43 9.16 -7.68 2.57
N THR A 44 9.02 -8.81 3.25
CA THR A 44 8.04 -9.81 2.85
C THR A 44 6.62 -9.26 2.97
N TYR A 45 6.39 -8.44 4.01
CA TYR A 45 5.09 -7.80 4.18
C TYR A 45 4.83 -6.79 3.06
N VAL A 46 5.83 -5.97 2.75
CA VAL A 46 5.68 -5.01 1.65
C VAL A 46 5.34 -5.74 0.35
N GLY A 47 6.04 -6.83 0.07
CA GLY A 47 5.75 -7.63 -1.12
C GLY A 47 4.31 -8.12 -1.16
N SER A 48 3.80 -8.58 0.00
CA SER A 48 2.43 -9.08 0.04
C SER A 48 1.41 -7.96 -0.14
N VAL A 49 1.71 -6.76 0.37
CA VAL A 49 0.84 -5.60 0.14
C VAL A 49 0.81 -5.26 -1.34
N GLU A 50 1.96 -5.31 -2.00
CA GLU A 50 2.05 -4.99 -3.42
C GLU A 50 1.39 -6.04 -4.31
N ARG A 51 1.10 -7.20 -3.77
CA ARG A 51 0.33 -8.24 -4.47
C ARG A 51 -1.15 -8.22 -4.10
N ALA A 52 -1.56 -7.19 -3.34
CA ALA A 52 -2.95 -7.03 -2.91
C ALA A 52 -3.42 -8.19 -2.03
N GLU A 53 -2.52 -8.72 -1.20
CA GLU A 53 -2.81 -9.88 -0.38
C GLU A 53 -3.05 -9.55 1.09
N ARG A 54 -2.95 -8.27 1.47
CA ARG A 54 -3.03 -7.90 2.88
C ARG A 54 -4.19 -6.96 3.17
N ASN A 55 -4.73 -7.14 4.37
CA ASN A 55 -5.70 -6.22 4.94
C ASN A 55 -4.92 -5.22 5.80
N VAL A 56 -4.55 -4.11 5.20
CA VAL A 56 -3.62 -3.16 5.79
C VAL A 56 -4.34 -2.26 6.79
N THR A 57 -3.73 -2.06 7.96
CA THR A 57 -4.30 -1.18 8.97
C THR A 57 -4.09 0.28 8.59
N LEU A 58 -4.89 1.16 9.22
CA LEU A 58 -4.73 2.59 8.97
C LEU A 58 -3.35 3.08 9.38
N SER A 59 -2.83 2.58 10.52
CA SER A 59 -1.50 3.02 10.95
C SER A 59 -0.42 2.58 9.97
N THR A 60 -0.54 1.40 9.40
CA THR A 60 0.42 0.95 8.40
C THR A 60 0.31 1.79 7.13
N LEU A 61 -0.92 2.15 6.73
CA LEU A 61 -1.11 3.03 5.59
C LEU A 61 -0.44 4.38 5.81
N GLU A 62 -0.57 4.93 7.02
CA GLU A 62 0.06 6.21 7.32
C GLU A 62 1.57 6.15 7.19
N VAL A 63 2.17 5.07 7.67
CA VAL A 63 3.62 4.91 7.61
C VAL A 63 4.09 4.81 6.16
N ILE A 64 3.39 4.01 5.36
CA ILE A 64 3.74 3.84 3.95
C ILE A 64 3.56 5.15 3.19
N ALA A 65 2.45 5.83 3.44
CA ALA A 65 2.16 7.11 2.78
C ALA A 65 3.26 8.13 3.08
N LYS A 66 3.66 8.21 4.36
CA LYS A 66 4.70 9.14 4.75
C LYS A 66 6.02 8.82 4.06
N ALA A 67 6.38 7.53 4.01
CA ALA A 67 7.62 7.12 3.36
C ALA A 67 7.61 7.45 1.87
N LEU A 68 6.45 7.37 1.24
CA LEU A 68 6.34 7.63 -0.20
C LEU A 68 6.03 9.09 -0.52
N GLY A 69 5.78 9.92 0.50
CA GLY A 69 5.51 11.34 0.28
C GLY A 69 4.16 11.61 -0.35
N ILE A 70 3.17 10.79 -0.06
CA ILE A 70 1.82 10.94 -0.59
C ILE A 70 0.83 10.83 0.56
N SER A 71 -0.36 11.39 0.41
CA SER A 71 -1.39 11.27 1.43
C SER A 71 -2.02 9.90 1.40
N VAL A 72 -2.61 9.48 2.53
CA VAL A 72 -3.32 8.20 2.56
C VAL A 72 -4.47 8.18 1.55
N PRO A 73 -5.30 9.24 1.47
CA PRO A 73 -6.31 9.24 0.40
C PRO A 73 -5.71 9.11 -1.00
N GLY A 74 -4.54 9.70 -1.22
CA GLY A 74 -3.85 9.57 -2.51
C GLY A 74 -3.48 8.14 -2.81
N LEU A 75 -3.01 7.40 -1.79
CA LEU A 75 -2.69 5.98 -1.98
C LEU A 75 -3.91 5.16 -2.35
N LEU A 76 -5.08 5.59 -1.91
CA LEU A 76 -6.31 4.82 -2.10
C LEU A 76 -7.14 5.31 -3.28
N THR A 77 -6.64 6.28 -4.03
CA THR A 77 -7.33 6.83 -5.19
C THR A 77 -6.71 6.27 -6.46
N PRO A 78 -7.51 5.75 -7.38
CA PRO A 78 -6.95 5.23 -8.63
C PRO A 78 -6.16 6.31 -9.36
N PHE A 79 -5.00 5.92 -9.88
CA PHE A 79 -4.15 6.84 -10.61
C PHE A 79 -4.65 6.92 -12.05
N GLU A 80 -4.90 8.12 -12.52
CA GLU A 80 -5.42 8.32 -13.86
C GLU A 80 -4.42 8.98 -14.79
N GLY A 81 -3.23 9.27 -14.30
CA GLY A 81 -2.21 9.85 -15.15
C GLY A 81 -1.62 8.86 -16.12
N LYS A 82 -0.92 9.36 -17.11
CA LYS A 82 -0.20 8.51 -18.06
C LYS A 82 1.24 8.40 -17.63
N GLU A 83 1.79 7.23 -17.84
CA GLU A 83 3.17 6.98 -17.45
C GLU A 83 4.12 7.14 -18.57
#